data_8bec7ab2c2ba81a17fbbac36305cbdd9
#
_entry.id   8bec7ab2c2ba81a17fbbac36305cbdd9
#
_cell.length_a   1.000
_cell.length_b   1.000
_cell.length_c   1.000
_cell.angle_alpha   90.00
_cell.angle_beta   90.00
_cell.angle_gamma   90.00
#
_symmetry.space_group_name_H-M   'P 1'
#
loop_
_entity.id
_entity.type
_entity.pdbx_description
1 polymer ?
#
loop_
_entity_poly.entity_id
_entity_poly.type
_entity_poly.pdbx_seq_one_letter_code
_entity_poly.pdbx_strand_id
1 'polypeptide(L)'
;MRRPDARTLTLVSLMIALTTIATIVIQIPIPAVHGYFNLGDAILLTSSLLFGQLAGALTGGLGSMLADLLSGYAHYAPVTLIVKGLAGWLAAFLFKKTRRPLPSALGGGILMAAGYFLYETVLYGAAVALTSFGINLIQGILGALMAYFLYKTMHASGVAGRLQKGR
;
A
#
# COMPACT_ATOMS: atom_id res chain seq x y z
N MET A 1 -24.11 8.00 0.24
CA MET A 1 -22.91 7.45 0.94
C MET A 1 -23.17 7.50 2.44
N ARG A 2 -23.16 6.35 3.15
CA ARG A 2 -23.23 6.37 4.62
C ARG A 2 -21.94 7.03 5.16
N ARG A 3 -22.07 7.92 6.14
CA ARG A 3 -20.92 8.51 6.83
C ARG A 3 -20.14 7.38 7.52
N PRO A 4 -18.80 7.34 7.41
CA PRO A 4 -18.01 6.37 8.16
C PRO A 4 -18.28 6.59 9.65
N ASP A 5 -18.51 5.50 10.38
CA ASP A 5 -18.66 5.57 11.84
C ASP A 5 -17.30 5.85 12.50
N ALA A 6 -17.32 6.32 13.75
CA ALA A 6 -16.11 6.67 14.52
C ALA A 6 -15.14 5.48 14.60
N ARG A 7 -15.65 4.25 14.69
CA ARG A 7 -14.84 3.04 14.73
C ARG A 7 -14.06 2.82 13.43
N THR A 8 -14.72 2.98 12.27
CA THR A 8 -14.07 2.87 10.97
C THR A 8 -12.99 3.92 10.81
N LEU A 9 -13.25 5.17 11.22
CA LEU A 9 -12.26 6.24 11.20
C LEU A 9 -11.04 5.89 12.06
N THR A 10 -11.25 5.44 13.29
CA THR A 10 -10.16 5.04 14.20
C THR A 10 -9.31 3.91 13.60
N LEU A 11 -9.95 2.87 13.05
CA LEU A 11 -9.23 1.76 12.43
C LEU A 11 -8.41 2.18 11.21
N VAL A 12 -8.97 3.04 10.35
CA VAL A 12 -8.24 3.56 9.18
C VAL A 12 -7.08 4.43 9.61
N SER A 13 -7.26 5.30 10.61
CA SER A 13 -6.17 6.13 11.17
C SER A 13 -5.06 5.27 11.77
N LEU A 14 -5.41 4.18 12.47
CA LEU A 14 -4.44 3.22 12.99
C LEU A 14 -3.68 2.53 11.85
N MET A 15 -4.36 2.13 10.78
CA MET A 15 -3.71 1.52 9.62
C MET A 15 -2.80 2.49 8.88
N ILE A 16 -3.15 3.79 8.81
CA ILE A 16 -2.28 4.85 8.27
C ILE A 16 -1.00 4.92 9.11
N ALA A 17 -1.12 5.04 10.44
CA ALA A 17 0.03 5.08 11.34
C ALA A 17 0.90 3.82 11.24
N LEU A 18 0.30 2.63 11.21
CA LEU A 18 1.03 1.37 11.04
C LEU A 18 1.76 1.30 9.69
N THR A 19 1.15 1.77 8.61
CA THR A 19 1.81 1.84 7.29
C THR A 19 3.00 2.79 7.34
N THR A 20 2.85 3.97 7.94
CA THR A 20 3.94 4.93 8.13
C THR A 20 5.09 4.30 8.90
N ILE A 21 4.81 3.69 10.05
CA ILE A 21 5.82 3.05 10.90
C ILE A 21 6.50 1.89 10.17
N ALA A 22 5.73 0.97 9.56
CA ALA A 22 6.28 -0.16 8.83
C ALA A 22 7.15 0.27 7.63
N THR A 23 6.80 1.38 6.99
CA THR A 23 7.58 1.97 5.91
C THR A 23 8.91 2.55 6.43
N ILE A 24 8.90 3.24 7.59
CA ILE A 24 10.11 3.89 8.15
C ILE A 24 11.06 2.87 8.79
N VAL A 25 10.53 1.89 9.51
CA VAL A 25 11.34 0.94 10.29
C VAL A 25 12.15 0.01 9.38
N ILE A 26 11.59 -0.36 8.23
CA ILE A 26 12.28 -1.25 7.28
C ILE A 26 12.40 -0.52 5.95
N GLN A 27 13.50 0.22 5.81
CA GLN A 27 13.88 0.94 4.59
C GLN A 27 15.22 0.41 4.08
N ILE A 28 15.23 -0.10 2.85
CA ILE A 28 16.45 -0.50 2.15
C ILE A 28 16.63 0.49 1.00
N PRO A 29 17.63 1.40 1.09
CA PRO A 29 17.84 2.42 0.07
C PRO A 29 18.10 1.83 -1.32
N ILE A 30 17.58 2.49 -2.36
CA ILE A 30 17.86 2.22 -3.77
C ILE A 30 18.61 3.44 -4.33
N PRO A 31 19.94 3.44 -4.32
CA PRO A 31 20.73 4.62 -4.65
C PRO A 31 20.47 5.19 -6.05
N ALA A 32 20.14 4.30 -7.01
CA ALA A 32 19.91 4.69 -8.41
C ALA A 32 18.77 5.69 -8.63
N VAL A 33 17.75 5.67 -7.77
CA VAL A 33 16.56 6.53 -7.89
C VAL A 33 16.33 7.42 -6.68
N HIS A 34 17.28 7.48 -5.75
CA HIS A 34 17.10 8.19 -4.47
C HIS A 34 15.79 7.81 -3.76
N GLY A 35 15.41 6.53 -3.86
CA GLY A 35 14.23 5.94 -3.23
C GLY A 35 14.62 4.78 -2.31
N TYR A 36 13.64 4.00 -1.87
CA TYR A 36 13.88 2.88 -0.96
C TYR A 36 12.83 1.77 -1.12
N PHE A 37 13.24 0.53 -0.83
CA PHE A 37 12.36 -0.62 -0.63
C PHE A 37 11.83 -0.61 0.81
N ASN A 38 10.56 -0.98 1.03
CA ASN A 38 9.94 -0.99 2.35
C ASN A 38 8.83 -2.05 2.49
N LEU A 39 8.40 -2.32 3.73
CA LEU A 39 7.33 -3.27 4.03
C LEU A 39 5.95 -2.63 4.29
N GLY A 40 5.80 -1.34 4.11
CA GLY A 40 4.51 -0.65 4.28
C GLY A 40 3.41 -1.20 3.38
N ASP A 41 3.77 -1.77 2.21
CA ASP A 41 2.82 -2.38 1.28
C ASP A 41 2.05 -3.55 1.89
N ALA A 42 2.65 -4.31 2.78
CA ALA A 42 1.95 -5.38 3.50
C ALA A 42 0.76 -4.85 4.30
N ILE A 43 0.94 -3.71 4.97
CA ILE A 43 -0.09 -3.10 5.82
C ILE A 43 -1.17 -2.42 4.97
N LEU A 44 -0.77 -1.61 3.96
CA LEU A 44 -1.74 -0.95 3.10
C LEU A 44 -2.62 -1.95 2.33
N LEU A 45 -2.03 -3.02 1.79
CA LEU A 45 -2.78 -4.04 1.06
C LEU A 45 -3.67 -4.86 2.00
N THR A 46 -3.23 -5.15 3.23
CA THR A 46 -4.08 -5.75 4.26
C THR A 46 -5.28 -4.86 4.59
N SER A 47 -5.04 -3.55 4.77
CA SER A 47 -6.11 -2.56 4.97
C SER A 47 -7.11 -2.55 3.81
N SER A 48 -6.61 -2.64 2.58
CA SER A 48 -7.43 -2.71 1.36
C SER A 48 -8.36 -3.91 1.36
N LEU A 49 -7.82 -5.10 1.71
CA LEU A 49 -8.59 -6.34 1.77
C LEU A 49 -9.61 -6.36 2.92
N LEU A 50 -9.29 -5.76 4.07
CA LEU A 50 -10.16 -5.74 5.24
C LEU A 50 -11.20 -4.64 5.20
N PHE A 51 -10.81 -3.42 4.82
CA PHE A 51 -11.62 -2.22 5.00
C PHE A 51 -12.09 -1.58 3.68
N GLY A 52 -11.67 -2.12 2.52
CA GLY A 52 -12.17 -1.73 1.21
C GLY A 52 -11.48 -0.49 0.62
N GLN A 53 -12.08 0.04 -0.47
CA GLN A 53 -11.42 0.97 -1.40
C GLN A 53 -10.93 2.28 -0.76
N LEU A 54 -11.80 2.97 -0.02
CA LEU A 54 -11.44 4.24 0.61
C LEU A 54 -10.36 4.06 1.68
N ALA A 55 -10.51 3.03 2.51
CA ALA A 55 -9.54 2.71 3.55
C ALA A 55 -8.17 2.34 2.94
N GLY A 56 -8.15 1.50 1.89
CA GLY A 56 -6.94 1.16 1.16
C GLY A 56 -6.26 2.38 0.54
N ALA A 57 -7.06 3.26 -0.10
CA ALA A 57 -6.54 4.50 -0.68
C ALA A 57 -5.92 5.43 0.37
N LEU A 58 -6.61 5.66 1.48
CA LEU A 58 -6.12 6.54 2.55
C LEU A 58 -4.90 5.93 3.26
N THR A 59 -4.95 4.64 3.58
CA THR A 59 -3.84 3.94 4.24
C THR A 59 -2.60 3.93 3.36
N GLY A 60 -2.75 3.59 2.08
CA GLY A 60 -1.64 3.58 1.12
C GLY A 60 -1.11 4.99 0.84
N GLY A 61 -2.00 5.90 0.46
CA GLY A 61 -1.63 7.26 0.07
C GLY A 61 -1.05 8.05 1.23
N LEU A 62 -1.85 8.28 2.28
CA LEU A 62 -1.41 9.11 3.41
C LEU A 62 -0.31 8.44 4.24
N GLY A 63 -0.43 7.13 4.50
CA GLY A 63 0.56 6.42 5.32
C GLY A 63 1.95 6.41 4.69
N SER A 64 2.03 6.13 3.39
CA SER A 64 3.33 6.14 2.68
C SER A 64 3.85 7.55 2.42
N MET A 65 2.97 8.51 2.10
CA MET A 65 3.36 9.92 1.96
C MET A 65 3.97 10.48 3.24
N LEU A 66 3.36 10.21 4.39
CA LEU A 66 3.90 10.63 5.69
C LEU A 66 5.26 9.99 5.97
N ALA A 67 5.44 8.70 5.60
CA ALA A 67 6.74 8.05 5.71
C ALA A 67 7.81 8.73 4.87
N ASP A 68 7.51 9.09 3.61
CA ASP A 68 8.43 9.82 2.74
C ASP A 68 8.84 11.17 3.34
N LEU A 69 7.87 11.94 3.85
CA LEU A 69 8.14 13.23 4.48
C LEU A 69 9.03 13.11 5.71
N LEU A 70 8.77 12.11 6.56
CA LEU A 70 9.52 11.88 7.79
C LEU A 70 10.91 11.26 7.55
N SER A 71 11.10 10.57 6.42
CA SER A 71 12.37 9.92 6.07
C SER A 71 13.26 10.74 5.14
N GLY A 72 12.89 12.00 4.82
CA GLY A 72 13.69 12.88 3.96
C GLY A 72 13.47 12.70 2.45
N TYR A 73 12.49 11.90 2.05
CA TYR A 73 12.12 11.68 0.63
C TYR A 73 10.95 12.55 0.19
N ALA A 74 10.94 13.81 0.64
CA ALA A 74 9.83 14.75 0.41
C ALA A 74 9.46 14.94 -1.07
N HIS A 75 10.44 14.79 -1.98
CA HIS A 75 10.21 14.87 -3.43
C HIS A 75 9.37 13.71 -3.97
N TYR A 76 9.38 12.53 -3.30
CA TYR A 76 8.49 11.42 -3.64
C TYR A 76 7.08 11.57 -3.04
N ALA A 77 6.92 12.29 -1.94
CA ALA A 77 5.67 12.32 -1.18
C ALA A 77 4.41 12.61 -2.02
N PRO A 78 4.39 13.55 -2.98
CA PRO A 78 3.20 13.80 -3.80
C PRO A 78 2.85 12.63 -4.72
N VAL A 79 3.84 12.03 -5.37
CA VAL A 79 3.60 10.88 -6.25
C VAL A 79 3.26 9.63 -5.46
N THR A 80 3.89 9.43 -4.30
CA THR A 80 3.58 8.33 -3.38
C THR A 80 2.13 8.39 -2.90
N LEU A 81 1.62 9.58 -2.57
CA LEU A 81 0.21 9.76 -2.22
C LEU A 81 -0.72 9.20 -3.32
N ILE A 82 -0.43 9.54 -4.56
CA ILE A 82 -1.25 9.12 -5.71
C ILE A 82 -1.05 7.63 -6.00
N VAL A 83 0.18 7.20 -6.18
CA VAL A 83 0.52 5.83 -6.63
C VAL A 83 0.11 4.79 -5.59
N LYS A 84 0.47 4.99 -4.33
CA LYS A 84 0.11 4.06 -3.24
C LYS A 84 -1.38 4.15 -2.89
N GLY A 85 -1.98 5.34 -3.02
CA GLY A 85 -3.42 5.51 -2.88
C GLY A 85 -4.20 4.72 -3.94
N LEU A 86 -3.81 4.84 -5.20
CA LEU A 86 -4.40 4.08 -6.31
C LEU A 86 -4.15 2.58 -6.19
N ALA A 87 -2.95 2.16 -5.74
CA ALA A 87 -2.63 0.76 -5.51
C ALA A 87 -3.54 0.12 -4.46
N GLY A 88 -3.73 0.79 -3.33
CA GLY A 88 -4.64 0.34 -2.27
C GLY A 88 -6.11 0.33 -2.73
N TRP A 89 -6.52 1.37 -3.44
CA TRP A 89 -7.87 1.43 -4.02
C TRP A 89 -8.12 0.27 -5.00
N LEU A 90 -7.19 0.02 -5.93
CA LEU A 90 -7.30 -1.03 -6.93
C LEU A 90 -7.33 -2.43 -6.30
N ALA A 91 -6.45 -2.71 -5.33
CA ALA A 91 -6.45 -3.98 -4.61
C ALA A 91 -7.82 -4.27 -3.97
N ALA A 92 -8.42 -3.29 -3.30
CA ALA A 92 -9.75 -3.43 -2.71
C ALA A 92 -10.86 -3.57 -3.78
N PHE A 93 -10.77 -2.84 -4.89
CA PHE A 93 -11.72 -2.92 -6.00
C PHE A 93 -11.71 -4.32 -6.63
N LEU A 94 -10.52 -4.85 -6.93
CA LEU A 94 -10.35 -6.20 -7.46
C LEU A 94 -10.87 -7.25 -6.48
N PHE A 95 -10.58 -7.07 -5.18
CA PHE A 95 -11.05 -7.99 -4.15
C PHE A 95 -12.58 -7.98 -4.01
N LYS A 96 -13.21 -6.82 -4.12
CA LYS A 96 -14.68 -6.72 -4.15
C LYS A 96 -15.29 -7.49 -5.31
N LYS A 97 -14.65 -7.48 -6.49
CA LYS A 97 -15.11 -8.18 -7.70
C LYS A 97 -14.82 -9.68 -7.67
N THR A 98 -13.61 -10.06 -7.32
CA THR A 98 -13.10 -11.43 -7.52
C THR A 98 -13.21 -12.31 -6.28
N ARG A 99 -13.28 -11.71 -5.09
CA ARG A 99 -13.18 -12.38 -3.78
C ARG A 99 -11.88 -13.19 -3.60
N ARG A 100 -10.88 -12.95 -4.44
CA ARG A 100 -9.57 -13.59 -4.41
C ARG A 100 -8.53 -12.64 -3.81
N PRO A 101 -8.11 -12.82 -2.54
CA PRO A 101 -7.26 -11.84 -1.85
C PRO A 101 -5.89 -11.68 -2.49
N LEU A 102 -5.19 -12.80 -2.81
CA LEU A 102 -3.83 -12.74 -3.36
C LEU A 102 -3.76 -12.08 -4.74
N PRO A 103 -4.55 -12.47 -5.76
CA PRO A 103 -4.54 -11.78 -7.06
C PRO A 103 -4.89 -10.30 -6.96
N SER A 104 -5.79 -9.95 -6.02
CA SER A 104 -6.19 -8.56 -5.82
C SER A 104 -5.07 -7.71 -5.21
N ALA A 105 -4.36 -8.25 -4.23
CA ALA A 105 -3.19 -7.60 -3.64
C ALA A 105 -2.05 -7.46 -4.66
N LEU A 106 -1.78 -8.51 -5.47
CA LEU A 106 -0.80 -8.47 -6.56
C LEU A 106 -1.14 -7.38 -7.59
N GLY A 107 -2.42 -7.23 -7.96
CA GLY A 107 -2.85 -6.15 -8.86
C GLY A 107 -2.52 -4.76 -8.32
N GLY A 108 -2.68 -4.54 -7.01
CA GLY A 108 -2.25 -3.30 -6.34
C GLY A 108 -0.73 -3.12 -6.39
N GLY A 109 0.04 -4.17 -6.07
CA GLY A 109 1.51 -4.13 -6.12
C GLY A 109 2.07 -3.85 -7.53
N ILE A 110 1.47 -4.45 -8.56
CA ILE A 110 1.85 -4.20 -9.97
C ILE A 110 1.54 -2.75 -10.35
N LEU A 111 0.37 -2.23 -9.99
CA LEU A 111 0.04 -0.82 -10.25
C LEU A 111 1.03 0.13 -9.57
N MET A 112 1.42 -0.17 -8.34
CA MET A 112 2.43 0.59 -7.61
C MET A 112 3.75 0.61 -8.37
N ALA A 113 4.27 -0.54 -8.78
CA ALA A 113 5.52 -0.63 -9.53
C ALA A 113 5.45 0.15 -10.85
N ALA A 114 4.35 0.03 -11.60
CA ALA A 114 4.13 0.76 -12.84
C ALA A 114 4.04 2.27 -12.62
N GLY A 115 3.38 2.72 -11.56
CA GLY A 115 3.25 4.14 -11.22
C GLY A 115 4.59 4.79 -10.90
N TYR A 116 5.43 4.14 -10.11
CA TYR A 116 6.78 4.63 -9.84
C TYR A 116 7.66 4.59 -11.09
N PHE A 117 7.56 3.52 -11.90
CA PHE A 117 8.28 3.45 -13.18
C PHE A 117 8.00 4.66 -14.08
N LEU A 118 6.73 5.06 -14.22
CA LEU A 118 6.36 6.23 -15.00
C LEU A 118 6.95 7.52 -14.43
N TYR A 119 6.85 7.71 -13.13
CA TYR A 119 7.41 8.89 -12.46
C TYR A 119 8.94 8.98 -12.59
N GLU A 120 9.62 7.87 -12.31
CA GLU A 120 11.08 7.79 -12.35
C GLU A 120 11.63 7.88 -13.78
N THR A 121 10.87 7.43 -14.77
CA THR A 121 11.23 7.62 -16.20
C THR A 121 11.33 9.11 -16.55
N VAL A 122 10.42 9.92 -16.02
CA VAL A 122 10.44 11.37 -16.24
C VAL A 122 11.59 12.05 -15.51
N LEU A 123 11.90 11.61 -14.28
CA LEU A 123 12.94 12.25 -13.46
C LEU A 123 14.36 11.79 -13.79
N TYR A 124 14.55 10.50 -14.03
CA TYR A 124 15.87 9.86 -14.08
C TYR A 124 16.16 9.17 -15.40
N GLY A 125 15.17 9.12 -16.30
CA GLY A 125 15.28 8.42 -17.58
C GLY A 125 14.93 6.92 -17.48
N ALA A 126 14.58 6.34 -18.64
CA ALA A 126 14.03 4.98 -18.72
C ALA A 126 14.98 3.89 -18.24
N ALA A 127 16.30 4.02 -18.43
CA ALA A 127 17.27 3.01 -18.02
C ALA A 127 17.33 2.87 -16.49
N VAL A 128 17.33 3.99 -15.76
CA VAL A 128 17.33 4.02 -14.29
C VAL A 128 15.98 3.54 -13.76
N ALA A 129 14.89 4.03 -14.34
CA ALA A 129 13.53 3.62 -13.96
C ALA A 129 13.30 2.12 -14.14
N LEU A 130 13.88 1.49 -15.17
CA LEU A 130 13.75 0.04 -15.40
C LEU A 130 14.43 -0.78 -14.28
N THR A 131 15.56 -0.32 -13.78
CA THR A 131 16.25 -0.96 -12.64
C THR A 131 15.38 -0.87 -11.38
N SER A 132 14.84 0.30 -11.09
CA SER A 132 13.94 0.52 -9.96
C SER A 132 12.63 -0.27 -10.10
N PHE A 133 12.10 -0.39 -11.32
CA PHE A 133 10.86 -1.14 -11.59
C PHE A 133 10.97 -2.59 -11.11
N GLY A 134 12.09 -3.27 -11.39
CA GLY A 134 12.32 -4.63 -10.91
C GLY A 134 12.25 -4.74 -9.38
N ILE A 135 12.87 -3.79 -8.67
CA ILE A 135 12.86 -3.74 -7.21
C ILE A 135 11.47 -3.43 -6.67
N ASN A 136 10.76 -2.46 -7.25
CA ASN A 136 9.39 -2.12 -6.90
C ASN A 136 8.42 -3.28 -7.16
N LEU A 137 8.64 -4.07 -8.21
CA LEU A 137 7.84 -5.25 -8.50
C LEU A 137 8.04 -6.34 -7.43
N ILE A 138 9.28 -6.60 -7.04
CA ILE A 138 9.60 -7.51 -5.92
C ILE A 138 8.93 -7.01 -4.63
N GLN A 139 9.01 -5.73 -4.33
CA GLN A 139 8.33 -5.11 -3.18
C GLN A 139 6.82 -5.36 -3.22
N GLY A 140 6.19 -5.10 -4.36
CA GLY A 140 4.76 -5.32 -4.54
C GLY A 140 4.34 -6.78 -4.37
N ILE A 141 5.15 -7.73 -4.87
CA ILE A 141 4.90 -9.17 -4.71
C ILE A 141 5.04 -9.58 -3.24
N LEU A 142 6.12 -9.19 -2.57
CA LEU A 142 6.34 -9.51 -1.15
C LEU A 142 5.26 -8.88 -0.27
N GLY A 143 4.91 -7.63 -0.51
CA GLY A 143 3.81 -6.95 0.18
C GLY A 143 2.47 -7.66 0.00
N ALA A 144 2.17 -8.12 -1.23
CA ALA A 144 0.95 -8.86 -1.53
C ALA A 144 0.90 -10.23 -0.85
N LEU A 145 2.02 -10.96 -0.82
CA LEU A 145 2.12 -12.24 -0.11
C LEU A 145 1.90 -12.05 1.40
N MET A 146 2.59 -11.07 2.01
CA MET A 146 2.41 -10.76 3.44
C MET A 146 0.97 -10.33 3.74
N ALA A 147 0.38 -9.47 2.93
CA ALA A 147 -1.00 -9.04 3.07
C ALA A 147 -1.99 -10.23 2.97
N TYR A 148 -1.73 -11.16 2.07
CA TYR A 148 -2.53 -12.37 1.94
C TYR A 148 -2.49 -13.23 3.21
N PHE A 149 -1.30 -13.47 3.76
CA PHE A 149 -1.16 -14.24 5.00
C PHE A 149 -1.80 -13.52 6.19
N LEU A 150 -1.58 -12.23 6.34
CA LEU A 150 -2.21 -11.41 7.39
C LEU A 150 -3.74 -11.46 7.27
N TYR A 151 -4.28 -11.26 6.08
CA TYR A 151 -5.71 -11.34 5.82
C TYR A 151 -6.28 -12.70 6.19
N LYS A 152 -5.64 -13.80 5.76
CA LYS A 152 -6.07 -15.18 6.08
C LYS A 152 -6.06 -15.47 7.57
N THR A 153 -4.99 -15.11 8.26
CA THR A 153 -4.85 -15.30 9.71
C THR A 153 -5.92 -14.53 10.48
N MET A 154 -6.16 -13.25 10.11
CA MET A 154 -7.19 -12.43 10.74
C MET A 154 -8.60 -12.94 10.43
N HIS A 155 -8.80 -13.56 9.28
CA HIS A 155 -10.09 -14.16 8.93
C HIS A 155 -10.32 -15.47 9.70
N ALA A 156 -9.32 -16.33 9.79
CA ALA A 156 -9.38 -17.61 10.51
C ALA A 156 -9.58 -17.42 12.03
N SER A 157 -8.96 -16.39 12.62
CA SER A 157 -9.12 -16.05 14.04
C SER A 157 -10.43 -15.33 14.38
N GLY A 158 -11.28 -15.06 13.39
CA GLY A 158 -12.53 -14.30 13.57
C GLY A 158 -12.33 -12.79 13.83
N VAL A 159 -11.09 -12.31 13.90
CA VAL A 159 -10.77 -10.88 14.10
C VAL A 159 -11.30 -10.04 12.95
N ALA A 160 -11.11 -10.49 11.69
CA ALA A 160 -11.62 -9.77 10.52
C ALA A 160 -13.13 -9.54 10.61
N GLY A 161 -13.91 -10.56 10.99
CA GLY A 161 -15.36 -10.43 11.18
C GLY A 161 -15.74 -9.43 12.28
N ARG A 162 -14.98 -9.40 13.39
CA ARG A 162 -15.19 -8.42 14.47
C ARG A 162 -14.88 -6.99 14.01
N LEU A 163 -13.81 -6.79 13.23
CA LEU A 163 -13.42 -5.48 12.72
C LEU A 163 -14.41 -4.95 11.66
N GLN A 164 -15.05 -5.84 10.91
CA GLN A 164 -16.03 -5.49 9.87
C GLN A 164 -17.47 -5.36 10.37
N LYS A 165 -17.78 -5.82 11.59
CA LYS A 165 -19.09 -5.63 12.22
C LYS A 165 -19.30 -4.15 12.55
N GLY A 166 -20.18 -3.49 11.82
CA GLY A 166 -20.48 -2.05 11.97
C GLY A 166 -20.44 -1.28 10.65
N ARG A 167 -20.28 -2.00 9.54
CA ARG A 167 -20.39 -1.42 8.17
C ARG A 167 -21.78 -1.56 7.56
#